data_d6002510c987fa9941ff7e98859ed2f1
#
_entry.id   d6002510c987fa9941ff7e98859ed2f1
#
_cell.length_a   1.000
_cell.length_b   1.000
_cell.length_c   1.000
_cell.angle_alpha   90.00
_cell.angle_beta   90.00
_cell.angle_gamma   90.00
#
_symmetry.space_group_name_H-M   'P 1'
#
loop_
_entity.id
_entity.type
_entity.pdbx_description
1 polymer ?
#
loop_
_entity_poly.entity_id
_entity_poly.type
_entity_poly.pdbx_seq_one_letter_code
_entity_poly.pdbx_strand_id
1 'polypeptide(L)'
;MNGIKQIFQKEMARIFRDKKMVFSVFILPVAIMIGILMVTGTFQKRMLSNIEDNTPIVYVENEPESFQQFCEAAEVKVKPVKEGEVEKVKEKILKGDVDLLLSFPENMDHKIAEYQTGDEIPEILPYYNPGEDYSKEAFDTVGGTLLETYRQVLLGQRVGNLEQIEIFKVDRESEAIQIKDEDKVNGKVLGMMLPYFITILLFAGAMGLGVDMITGEKERGTMASLLVTPVKRSSIVLGKVFALMALTGISSVIYVAAMVACMPIMAKTMGAISEMDSRSAWM
;
A
#
# COMPACT_ATOMS: atom_id res chain seq x y z
N MET A 1 11.68 -9.18 50.10
CA MET A 1 12.00 -9.83 48.80
C MET A 1 11.24 -11.14 48.55
N ASN A 2 11.00 -11.97 49.54
CA ASN A 2 10.32 -13.28 49.31
C ASN A 2 8.88 -13.15 48.78
N GLY A 3 8.09 -12.16 49.26
CA GLY A 3 6.69 -12.00 48.81
C GLY A 3 6.54 -11.65 47.32
N ILE A 4 7.39 -10.76 46.80
CA ILE A 4 7.37 -10.40 45.36
C ILE A 4 7.68 -11.63 44.50
N LYS A 5 8.72 -12.39 44.87
CA LYS A 5 9.12 -13.60 44.15
C LYS A 5 8.01 -14.66 44.14
N GLN A 6 7.34 -14.86 45.30
CA GLN A 6 6.23 -15.82 45.40
C GLN A 6 5.04 -15.44 44.52
N ILE A 7 4.65 -14.15 44.51
CA ILE A 7 3.56 -13.68 43.64
C ILE A 7 3.95 -13.79 42.16
N PHE A 8 5.16 -13.39 41.82
CA PHE A 8 5.68 -13.54 40.45
C PHE A 8 5.62 -15.00 39.98
N GLN A 9 6.15 -15.93 40.75
CA GLN A 9 6.13 -17.35 40.40
C GLN A 9 4.72 -17.93 40.31
N LYS A 10 3.81 -17.51 41.21
CA LYS A 10 2.39 -17.87 41.14
C LYS A 10 1.75 -17.44 39.83
N GLU A 11 1.93 -16.16 39.43
CA GLU A 11 1.34 -15.62 38.19
C GLU A 11 1.92 -16.32 36.95
N MET A 12 3.24 -16.51 36.91
CA MET A 12 3.88 -17.24 35.82
C MET A 12 3.36 -18.65 35.69
N ALA A 13 3.33 -19.41 36.82
CA ALA A 13 2.84 -20.76 36.81
C ALA A 13 1.35 -20.86 36.43
N ARG A 14 0.53 -19.88 36.83
CA ARG A 14 -0.89 -19.81 36.47
C ARG A 14 -1.06 -19.73 34.95
N ILE A 15 -0.36 -18.83 34.30
CA ILE A 15 -0.51 -18.60 32.87
C ILE A 15 0.02 -19.79 32.07
N PHE A 16 1.20 -20.31 32.36
CA PHE A 16 1.77 -21.43 31.62
C PHE A 16 1.04 -22.77 31.87
N ARG A 17 0.31 -22.92 32.97
CA ARG A 17 -0.54 -24.10 33.23
C ARG A 17 -1.88 -24.04 32.52
N ASP A 18 -2.37 -22.85 32.22
CA ASP A 18 -3.64 -22.66 31.51
C ASP A 18 -3.38 -22.65 29.98
N LYS A 19 -3.65 -23.77 29.32
CA LYS A 19 -3.49 -23.93 27.89
C LYS A 19 -4.29 -22.92 27.09
N LYS A 20 -5.47 -22.50 27.58
CA LYS A 20 -6.30 -21.48 26.90
C LYS A 20 -5.63 -20.11 26.94
N MET A 21 -5.05 -19.76 28.10
CA MET A 21 -4.32 -18.52 28.25
C MET A 21 -3.04 -18.52 27.38
N VAL A 22 -2.27 -19.60 27.38
CA VAL A 22 -1.09 -19.73 26.50
C VAL A 22 -1.48 -19.54 25.04
N PHE A 23 -2.54 -20.19 24.59
CA PHE A 23 -3.04 -20.05 23.23
C PHE A 23 -3.47 -18.61 22.93
N SER A 24 -4.29 -18.01 23.80
CA SER A 24 -4.85 -16.66 23.61
C SER A 24 -3.78 -15.57 23.64
N VAL A 25 -2.74 -15.71 24.44
CA VAL A 25 -1.71 -14.68 24.62
C VAL A 25 -0.58 -14.81 23.60
N PHE A 26 -0.14 -16.02 23.28
CA PHE A 26 1.05 -16.23 22.45
C PHE A 26 0.73 -16.65 21.02
N ILE A 27 -0.30 -17.47 20.80
CA ILE A 27 -0.57 -18.06 19.48
C ILE A 27 -1.63 -17.25 18.71
N LEU A 28 -2.74 -16.90 19.37
CA LEU A 28 -3.86 -16.23 18.72
C LEU A 28 -3.49 -14.89 18.08
N PRO A 29 -2.70 -13.98 18.72
CA PRO A 29 -2.31 -12.73 18.09
C PRO A 29 -1.45 -12.94 16.85
N VAL A 30 -0.55 -13.91 16.87
CA VAL A 30 0.27 -14.29 15.72
C VAL A 30 -0.60 -14.83 14.58
N ALA A 31 -1.54 -15.72 14.89
CA ALA A 31 -2.45 -16.30 13.90
C ALA A 31 -3.34 -15.22 13.25
N ILE A 32 -3.86 -14.28 14.05
CA ILE A 32 -4.63 -13.13 13.54
C ILE A 32 -3.76 -12.26 12.62
N MET A 33 -2.54 -11.94 13.06
CA MET A 33 -1.61 -11.16 12.26
C MET A 33 -1.32 -11.80 10.90
N ILE A 34 -1.00 -13.10 10.89
CA ILE A 34 -0.76 -13.84 9.64
C ILE A 34 -2.01 -13.83 8.76
N GLY A 35 -3.18 -14.03 9.34
CA GLY A 35 -4.46 -13.96 8.63
C GLY A 35 -4.70 -12.59 7.98
N ILE A 36 -4.47 -11.51 8.70
CA ILE A 36 -4.59 -10.15 8.16
C ILE A 36 -3.62 -9.93 7.01
N LEU A 37 -2.35 -10.33 7.17
CA LEU A 37 -1.34 -10.17 6.12
C LEU A 37 -1.68 -10.97 4.86
N MET A 38 -2.18 -12.19 5.00
CA MET A 38 -2.62 -13.00 3.85
C MET A 38 -3.83 -12.39 3.14
N VAL A 39 -4.83 -11.92 3.90
CA VAL A 39 -6.02 -11.27 3.32
C VAL A 39 -5.63 -9.98 2.62
N THR A 40 -4.82 -9.14 3.26
CA THR A 40 -4.36 -7.88 2.65
C THR A 40 -3.57 -8.13 1.38
N GLY A 41 -2.63 -9.08 1.37
CA GLY A 41 -1.85 -9.42 0.18
C GLY A 41 -2.71 -9.96 -0.97
N THR A 42 -3.68 -10.82 -0.68
CA THR A 42 -4.59 -11.33 -1.72
C THR A 42 -5.55 -10.25 -2.24
N PHE A 43 -5.98 -9.34 -1.38
CA PHE A 43 -6.83 -8.21 -1.77
C PHE A 43 -6.06 -7.23 -2.66
N GLN A 44 -4.85 -6.84 -2.28
CA GLN A 44 -3.98 -5.98 -3.10
C GLN A 44 -3.73 -6.58 -4.49
N LYS A 45 -3.42 -7.89 -4.56
CA LYS A 45 -3.21 -8.56 -5.84
C LYS A 45 -4.44 -8.49 -6.75
N ARG A 46 -5.63 -8.72 -6.21
CA ARG A 46 -6.88 -8.61 -6.97
C ARG A 46 -7.18 -7.18 -7.40
N MET A 47 -6.87 -6.21 -6.55
CA MET A 47 -7.08 -4.80 -6.84
C MET A 47 -6.19 -4.35 -8.00
N LEU A 48 -4.90 -4.67 -7.98
CA LEU A 48 -3.96 -4.37 -9.07
C LEU A 48 -4.39 -5.04 -10.38
N SER A 49 -4.72 -6.34 -10.36
CA SER A 49 -5.21 -7.05 -11.55
C SER A 49 -6.48 -6.41 -12.13
N ASN A 50 -7.40 -5.95 -11.29
CA ASN A 50 -8.60 -5.27 -11.75
C ASN A 50 -8.32 -3.89 -12.37
N ILE A 51 -7.29 -3.19 -11.89
CA ILE A 51 -6.87 -1.90 -12.45
C ILE A 51 -6.25 -2.11 -13.83
N GLU A 52 -5.37 -3.08 -13.98
CA GLU A 52 -4.72 -3.44 -15.25
C GLU A 52 -5.71 -3.90 -16.33
N ASP A 53 -6.72 -4.70 -15.95
CA ASP A 53 -7.75 -5.21 -16.87
C ASP A 53 -8.82 -4.17 -17.23
N ASN A 54 -8.81 -2.99 -16.58
CA ASN A 54 -9.83 -1.97 -16.78
C ASN A 54 -9.47 -1.06 -17.96
N THR A 55 -10.43 -0.87 -18.88
CA THR A 55 -10.30 0.11 -19.94
C THR A 55 -10.62 1.50 -19.37
N PRO A 56 -9.67 2.45 -19.30
CA PRO A 56 -9.90 3.74 -18.69
C PRO A 56 -10.96 4.55 -19.44
N ILE A 57 -11.82 5.23 -18.68
CA ILE A 57 -12.83 6.14 -19.23
C ILE A 57 -12.21 7.51 -19.40
N VAL A 58 -11.76 7.81 -20.63
CA VAL A 58 -11.06 9.04 -20.98
C VAL A 58 -12.00 10.00 -21.72
N TYR A 59 -12.06 11.21 -21.25
CA TYR A 59 -12.74 12.32 -21.92
C TYR A 59 -11.73 13.30 -22.54
N VAL A 60 -12.07 13.89 -23.69
CA VAL A 60 -11.19 14.82 -24.41
C VAL A 60 -11.95 16.09 -24.74
N GLU A 61 -11.41 17.24 -24.33
CA GLU A 61 -11.86 18.57 -24.69
C GLU A 61 -11.02 19.12 -25.84
N ASN A 62 -11.67 19.79 -26.81
CA ASN A 62 -11.03 20.37 -28.02
C ASN A 62 -10.16 19.34 -28.78
N GLU A 63 -10.70 18.13 -28.97
CA GLU A 63 -9.99 17.01 -29.57
C GLU A 63 -9.46 17.40 -30.98
N PRO A 64 -8.12 17.37 -31.19
CA PRO A 64 -7.53 17.63 -32.52
C PRO A 64 -7.83 16.47 -33.48
N GLU A 65 -8.00 16.75 -34.76
CA GLU A 65 -8.24 15.71 -35.78
C GLU A 65 -7.06 14.73 -35.88
N SER A 66 -5.83 15.20 -35.73
CA SER A 66 -4.62 14.39 -35.69
C SER A 66 -4.61 13.41 -34.48
N PHE A 67 -5.14 13.82 -33.32
CA PHE A 67 -5.25 12.97 -32.15
C PHE A 67 -6.35 11.92 -32.30
N GLN A 68 -7.49 12.31 -32.89
CA GLN A 68 -8.56 11.36 -33.21
C GLN A 68 -8.05 10.25 -34.12
N GLN A 69 -7.37 10.59 -35.22
CA GLN A 69 -6.79 9.61 -36.14
C GLN A 69 -5.75 8.72 -35.46
N PHE A 70 -4.95 9.29 -34.56
CA PHE A 70 -3.99 8.54 -33.77
C PHE A 70 -4.68 7.54 -32.81
N CYS A 71 -5.71 7.96 -32.08
CA CYS A 71 -6.48 7.09 -31.20
C CYS A 71 -7.19 5.96 -31.95
N GLU A 72 -7.74 6.23 -33.15
CA GLU A 72 -8.32 5.22 -34.01
C GLU A 72 -7.29 4.17 -34.46
N ALA A 73 -6.08 4.62 -34.84
CA ALA A 73 -4.99 3.72 -35.21
C ALA A 73 -4.45 2.89 -34.04
N ALA A 74 -4.47 3.44 -32.83
CA ALA A 74 -4.02 2.79 -31.60
C ALA A 74 -5.14 1.98 -30.90
N GLU A 75 -6.36 1.95 -31.48
CA GLU A 75 -7.57 1.29 -30.90
C GLU A 75 -7.96 1.81 -29.52
N VAL A 76 -7.57 3.04 -29.16
CA VAL A 76 -7.89 3.69 -27.89
C VAL A 76 -9.23 4.42 -27.99
N LYS A 77 -10.15 4.12 -27.06
CA LYS A 77 -11.47 4.75 -27.04
C LYS A 77 -11.47 5.97 -26.14
N VAL A 78 -11.69 7.13 -26.73
CA VAL A 78 -11.89 8.41 -26.03
C VAL A 78 -13.30 8.94 -26.27
N LYS A 79 -13.78 9.82 -25.38
CA LYS A 79 -15.11 10.43 -25.48
C LYS A 79 -14.96 11.96 -25.57
N PRO A 80 -15.46 12.61 -26.62
CA PRO A 80 -15.39 14.06 -26.72
C PRO A 80 -16.27 14.74 -25.66
N VAL A 81 -15.78 15.82 -25.07
CA VAL A 81 -16.53 16.68 -24.17
C VAL A 81 -17.27 17.73 -24.96
N LYS A 82 -18.56 17.92 -24.65
CA LYS A 82 -19.34 19.02 -25.26
C LYS A 82 -18.95 20.36 -24.65
N GLU A 83 -19.06 21.40 -25.47
CA GLU A 83 -18.79 22.77 -25.05
C GLU A 83 -19.57 23.14 -23.79
N GLY A 84 -18.89 23.67 -22.75
CA GLY A 84 -19.50 24.03 -21.44
C GLY A 84 -19.73 22.86 -20.46
N GLU A 85 -19.34 21.62 -20.78
CA GLU A 85 -19.52 20.47 -19.87
C GLU A 85 -18.23 20.06 -19.13
N VAL A 86 -17.12 20.76 -19.31
CA VAL A 86 -15.81 20.45 -18.69
C VAL A 86 -15.91 20.35 -17.16
N GLU A 87 -16.57 21.31 -16.52
CA GLU A 87 -16.72 21.31 -15.05
C GLU A 87 -17.53 20.08 -14.56
N LYS A 88 -18.55 19.67 -15.33
CA LYS A 88 -19.31 18.44 -15.00
C LYS A 88 -18.44 17.18 -15.12
N VAL A 89 -17.51 17.16 -16.09
CA VAL A 89 -16.56 16.05 -16.25
C VAL A 89 -15.58 16.03 -15.09
N LYS A 90 -15.06 17.18 -14.67
CA LYS A 90 -14.21 17.29 -13.47
C LYS A 90 -14.92 16.81 -12.20
N GLU A 91 -16.22 17.15 -12.04
CA GLU A 91 -17.02 16.60 -10.93
C GLU A 91 -17.17 15.08 -11.00
N LYS A 92 -17.29 14.49 -12.21
CA LYS A 92 -17.33 13.04 -12.38
C LYS A 92 -16.00 12.37 -12.05
N ILE A 93 -14.86 13.03 -12.35
CA ILE A 93 -13.53 12.56 -11.93
C ILE A 93 -13.44 12.52 -10.40
N LEU A 94 -13.95 13.55 -9.71
CA LEU A 94 -13.99 13.57 -8.25
C LEU A 94 -14.86 12.45 -7.66
N LYS A 95 -15.87 11.98 -8.39
CA LYS A 95 -16.78 10.88 -7.98
C LYS A 95 -16.28 9.50 -8.40
N GLY A 96 -15.23 9.40 -9.20
CA GLY A 96 -14.72 8.15 -9.74
C GLY A 96 -15.54 7.58 -10.92
N ASP A 97 -16.42 8.38 -11.55
CA ASP A 97 -17.21 7.96 -12.72
C ASP A 97 -16.44 8.15 -14.03
N VAL A 98 -15.35 8.89 -14.01
CA VAL A 98 -14.45 9.20 -15.14
C VAL A 98 -13.02 9.17 -14.61
N ASP A 99 -12.12 8.57 -15.38
CA ASP A 99 -10.74 8.36 -14.93
C ASP A 99 -9.82 9.51 -15.33
N LEU A 100 -9.98 10.06 -16.55
CA LEU A 100 -9.10 11.09 -17.09
C LEU A 100 -9.84 12.06 -18.01
N LEU A 101 -9.47 13.34 -17.93
CA LEU A 101 -9.86 14.36 -18.89
C LEU A 101 -8.59 14.99 -19.49
N LEU A 102 -8.46 14.88 -20.79
CA LEU A 102 -7.43 15.58 -21.56
C LEU A 102 -8.02 16.87 -22.14
N SER A 103 -7.49 18.01 -21.76
CA SER A 103 -7.88 19.31 -22.32
C SER A 103 -6.80 19.78 -23.28
N PHE A 104 -7.15 19.81 -24.55
CA PHE A 104 -6.30 20.31 -25.63
C PHE A 104 -6.55 21.80 -25.83
N PRO A 105 -5.53 22.57 -26.23
CA PRO A 105 -5.72 23.95 -26.62
C PRO A 105 -6.51 24.05 -27.95
N GLU A 106 -7.34 25.06 -28.05
CA GLU A 106 -8.10 25.33 -29.28
C GLU A 106 -7.19 25.42 -30.52
N ASN A 107 -7.62 24.81 -31.61
CA ASN A 107 -6.91 24.78 -32.88
C ASN A 107 -5.47 24.25 -32.78
N MET A 108 -5.26 23.20 -31.99
CA MET A 108 -3.92 22.64 -31.74
C MET A 108 -3.22 22.23 -33.02
N ASP A 109 -3.89 21.56 -33.97
CA ASP A 109 -3.28 21.13 -35.25
C ASP A 109 -2.75 22.30 -36.04
N HIS A 110 -3.48 23.42 -36.09
CA HIS A 110 -3.06 24.63 -36.76
C HIS A 110 -1.85 25.28 -36.05
N LYS A 111 -1.87 25.37 -34.73
CA LYS A 111 -0.73 25.88 -33.95
C LYS A 111 0.53 25.04 -34.15
N ILE A 112 0.38 23.73 -34.29
CA ILE A 112 1.50 22.81 -34.53
C ILE A 112 2.04 23.03 -35.98
N ALA A 113 1.15 23.19 -36.97
CA ALA A 113 1.53 23.33 -38.37
C ALA A 113 2.23 24.68 -38.65
N GLU A 114 1.79 25.77 -38.04
CA GLU A 114 2.32 27.11 -38.23
C GLU A 114 3.44 27.50 -37.26
N TYR A 115 3.82 26.60 -36.33
CA TYR A 115 4.83 26.87 -35.31
C TYR A 115 6.16 27.34 -35.90
N GLN A 116 6.65 28.47 -35.40
CA GLN A 116 8.00 28.98 -35.68
C GLN A 116 8.86 28.96 -34.41
N THR A 117 10.18 28.96 -34.64
CA THR A 117 11.11 28.94 -33.50
C THR A 117 10.95 30.21 -32.65
N GLY A 118 10.51 30.04 -31.40
CA GLY A 118 10.25 31.12 -30.44
C GLY A 118 8.77 31.33 -30.12
N ASP A 119 7.87 30.65 -30.83
CA ASP A 119 6.44 30.66 -30.49
C ASP A 119 6.16 29.86 -29.20
N GLU A 120 5.05 30.19 -28.56
CA GLU A 120 4.58 29.44 -27.39
C GLU A 120 4.15 28.01 -27.79
N ILE A 121 4.69 27.03 -27.10
CA ILE A 121 4.39 25.63 -27.37
C ILE A 121 3.01 25.30 -26.80
N PRO A 122 2.10 24.66 -27.56
CA PRO A 122 0.79 24.23 -27.06
C PRO A 122 0.94 23.27 -25.89
N GLU A 123 0.19 23.50 -24.84
CA GLU A 123 0.20 22.67 -23.61
C GLU A 123 -1.12 21.88 -23.49
N ILE A 124 -1.02 20.57 -23.25
CA ILE A 124 -2.16 19.68 -22.98
C ILE A 124 -2.27 19.53 -21.48
N LEU A 125 -3.48 19.71 -20.95
CA LEU A 125 -3.73 19.61 -19.51
C LEU A 125 -4.46 18.31 -19.18
N PRO A 126 -3.81 17.31 -18.55
CA PRO A 126 -4.44 16.09 -18.08
C PRO A 126 -5.00 16.30 -16.66
N TYR A 127 -6.33 16.27 -16.53
CA TYR A 127 -7.00 16.34 -15.23
C TYR A 127 -7.35 14.95 -14.74
N TYR A 128 -6.88 14.60 -13.54
CA TYR A 128 -7.11 13.31 -12.90
C TYR A 128 -7.28 13.46 -11.38
N ASN A 129 -7.77 12.41 -10.71
CA ASN A 129 -7.90 12.37 -9.27
C ASN A 129 -6.80 11.48 -8.66
N PRO A 130 -5.77 12.06 -7.99
CA PRO A 130 -4.69 11.27 -7.39
C PRO A 130 -5.14 10.40 -6.21
N GLY A 131 -6.36 10.57 -5.72
CA GLY A 131 -6.96 9.75 -4.66
C GLY A 131 -7.67 8.50 -5.17
N GLU A 132 -7.85 8.36 -6.48
CA GLU A 132 -8.51 7.23 -7.13
C GLU A 132 -7.51 6.44 -7.99
N ASP A 133 -7.37 5.14 -7.70
CA ASP A 133 -6.35 4.30 -8.32
C ASP A 133 -6.54 4.17 -9.84
N TYR A 134 -7.77 4.01 -10.32
CA TYR A 134 -8.09 3.96 -11.76
C TYR A 134 -7.76 5.28 -12.48
N SER A 135 -8.04 6.41 -11.84
CA SER A 135 -7.75 7.73 -12.38
C SER A 135 -6.25 7.99 -12.48
N LYS A 136 -5.50 7.56 -11.47
CA LYS A 136 -4.04 7.66 -11.46
C LYS A 136 -3.41 6.77 -12.53
N GLU A 137 -3.88 5.52 -12.67
CA GLU A 137 -3.41 4.60 -13.72
C GLU A 137 -3.71 5.14 -15.12
N ALA A 138 -4.90 5.71 -15.33
CA ALA A 138 -5.25 6.38 -16.59
C ALA A 138 -4.33 7.57 -16.89
N PHE A 139 -3.93 8.34 -15.87
CA PHE A 139 -2.96 9.41 -16.02
C PHE A 139 -1.58 8.91 -16.42
N ASP A 140 -1.09 7.83 -15.79
CA ASP A 140 0.23 7.27 -16.06
C ASP A 140 0.28 6.59 -17.45
N THR A 141 -0.77 5.86 -17.84
CA THR A 141 -0.84 5.16 -19.14
C THR A 141 -1.21 6.08 -20.28
N VAL A 142 -2.34 6.77 -20.21
CA VAL A 142 -2.86 7.62 -21.28
C VAL A 142 -2.18 8.99 -21.28
N GLY A 143 -2.13 9.65 -20.12
CA GLY A 143 -1.51 10.96 -19.96
C GLY A 143 0.01 10.92 -20.17
N GLY A 144 0.67 9.85 -19.70
CA GLY A 144 2.10 9.64 -19.86
C GLY A 144 2.45 8.98 -21.20
N THR A 145 2.19 7.67 -21.30
CA THR A 145 2.69 6.85 -22.42
C THR A 145 2.01 7.16 -23.76
N LEU A 146 0.68 7.26 -23.78
CA LEU A 146 -0.05 7.47 -25.03
C LEU A 146 0.23 8.87 -25.61
N LEU A 147 0.18 9.93 -24.79
CA LEU A 147 0.49 11.29 -25.25
C LEU A 147 1.95 11.44 -25.68
N GLU A 148 2.88 10.74 -25.03
CA GLU A 148 4.28 10.74 -25.43
C GLU A 148 4.46 10.06 -26.79
N THR A 149 3.79 8.94 -27.05
CA THR A 149 3.78 8.28 -28.35
C THR A 149 3.18 9.18 -29.44
N TYR A 150 2.06 9.84 -29.13
CA TYR A 150 1.44 10.82 -30.03
C TYR A 150 2.41 11.98 -30.35
N ARG A 151 3.08 12.52 -29.33
CA ARG A 151 4.12 13.55 -29.49
C ARG A 151 5.24 13.08 -30.42
N GLN A 152 5.70 11.84 -30.31
CA GLN A 152 6.73 11.28 -31.19
C GLN A 152 6.25 11.14 -32.64
N VAL A 153 5.00 10.72 -32.86
CA VAL A 153 4.42 10.67 -34.20
C VAL A 153 4.39 12.06 -34.86
N LEU A 154 3.91 13.08 -34.14
CA LEU A 154 3.90 14.47 -34.64
C LEU A 154 5.31 15.00 -34.89
N LEU A 155 6.26 14.67 -34.03
CA LEU A 155 7.66 15.05 -34.20
C LEU A 155 8.26 14.39 -35.45
N GLY A 156 7.96 13.10 -35.69
CA GLY A 156 8.37 12.39 -36.90
C GLY A 156 7.82 13.00 -38.19
N GLN A 157 6.56 13.45 -38.17
CA GLN A 157 5.95 14.17 -39.30
C GLN A 157 6.64 15.51 -39.56
N ARG A 158 7.05 16.24 -38.52
CA ARG A 158 7.71 17.54 -38.64
C ARG A 158 9.13 17.45 -39.17
N VAL A 159 9.90 16.45 -38.74
CA VAL A 159 11.35 16.37 -38.98
C VAL A 159 11.69 15.35 -40.08
N GLY A 160 10.74 14.45 -40.40
CA GLY A 160 10.88 13.46 -41.48
C GLY A 160 11.68 12.21 -41.10
N ASN A 161 12.72 12.30 -40.28
CA ASN A 161 13.45 11.15 -39.75
C ASN A 161 13.89 11.39 -38.31
N LEU A 162 13.20 10.72 -37.35
CA LEU A 162 13.49 10.80 -35.94
C LEU A 162 14.87 10.22 -35.57
N GLU A 163 15.36 9.23 -36.31
CA GLU A 163 16.68 8.62 -36.06
C GLU A 163 17.83 9.65 -36.19
N GLN A 164 17.66 10.70 -36.97
CA GLN A 164 18.69 11.75 -37.13
C GLN A 164 18.75 12.70 -35.94
N ILE A 165 17.72 12.74 -35.10
CA ILE A 165 17.62 13.63 -33.94
C ILE A 165 17.89 12.86 -32.66
N GLU A 166 17.65 11.56 -32.65
CA GLU A 166 17.88 10.71 -31.51
C GLU A 166 19.39 10.49 -31.32
N ILE A 167 19.96 11.17 -30.32
CA ILE A 167 21.41 11.10 -30.04
C ILE A 167 21.74 9.86 -29.23
N PHE A 168 20.84 9.42 -28.32
CA PHE A 168 20.95 8.20 -27.53
C PHE A 168 19.57 7.78 -27.03
N LYS A 169 19.38 6.48 -26.82
CA LYS A 169 18.22 5.93 -26.14
C LYS A 169 18.59 5.61 -24.70
N VAL A 170 17.74 6.03 -23.77
CA VAL A 170 17.82 5.57 -22.39
C VAL A 170 16.94 4.35 -22.30
N ASP A 171 17.55 3.20 -22.13
CA ASP A 171 16.81 1.97 -21.83
C ASP A 171 16.17 2.13 -20.45
N ARG A 172 14.85 2.23 -20.40
CA ARG A 172 14.07 2.29 -19.16
C ARG A 172 13.29 1.00 -18.91
N GLU A 173 13.32 0.10 -19.85
CA GLU A 173 12.41 -1.03 -20.01
C GLU A 173 13.05 -2.38 -19.71
N SER A 174 14.34 -2.51 -19.99
CA SER A 174 15.04 -3.78 -19.80
C SER A 174 15.14 -4.14 -18.32
N GLU A 175 14.67 -5.33 -17.96
CA GLU A 175 14.90 -5.88 -16.61
C GLU A 175 16.40 -5.95 -16.26
N ALA A 176 17.27 -6.01 -17.27
CA ALA A 176 18.72 -6.07 -17.10
C ALA A 176 19.32 -4.81 -16.45
N ILE A 177 18.66 -3.66 -16.56
CA ILE A 177 19.11 -2.39 -15.93
C ILE A 177 18.65 -2.27 -14.48
N GLN A 178 17.68 -3.09 -14.06
CA GLN A 178 17.15 -3.06 -12.70
C GLN A 178 18.02 -3.94 -11.79
N ILE A 179 19.03 -3.33 -11.19
CA ILE A 179 19.79 -3.99 -10.12
C ILE A 179 18.93 -3.96 -8.86
N LYS A 180 17.96 -4.88 -8.78
CA LYS A 180 17.08 -5.01 -7.61
C LYS A 180 17.78 -5.85 -6.55
N ASP A 181 18.07 -5.25 -5.42
CA ASP A 181 18.32 -5.96 -4.18
C ASP A 181 16.92 -6.25 -3.57
N GLU A 182 16.34 -7.40 -3.93
CA GLU A 182 15.00 -7.80 -3.48
C GLU A 182 14.88 -7.80 -1.94
N ASP A 183 15.96 -8.18 -1.26
CA ASP A 183 15.99 -8.16 0.20
C ASP A 183 15.91 -6.73 0.76
N LYS A 184 16.50 -5.74 0.08
CA LYS A 184 16.40 -4.33 0.49
C LYS A 184 15.05 -3.71 0.20
N VAL A 185 14.47 -3.99 -0.97
CA VAL A 185 13.15 -3.47 -1.34
C VAL A 185 12.08 -4.02 -0.39
N ASN A 186 12.04 -5.34 -0.24
CA ASN A 186 11.11 -6.00 0.68
C ASN A 186 11.40 -5.63 2.14
N GLY A 187 12.68 -5.51 2.52
CA GLY A 187 13.11 -5.12 3.85
C GLY A 187 12.71 -3.69 4.23
N LYS A 188 12.64 -2.77 3.27
CA LYS A 188 12.22 -1.37 3.54
C LYS A 188 10.75 -1.28 3.94
N VAL A 189 9.85 -1.93 3.20
CA VAL A 189 8.41 -1.93 3.50
C VAL A 189 8.14 -2.70 4.80
N LEU A 190 8.73 -3.87 4.95
CA LEU A 190 8.61 -4.68 6.17
C LEU A 190 9.20 -3.96 7.37
N GLY A 191 10.34 -3.28 7.23
CA GLY A 191 10.97 -2.52 8.29
C GLY A 191 10.13 -1.35 8.81
N MET A 192 9.26 -0.78 7.99
CA MET A 192 8.30 0.25 8.41
C MET A 192 7.08 -0.36 9.11
N MET A 193 6.56 -1.48 8.61
CA MET A 193 5.33 -2.10 9.14
C MET A 193 5.57 -2.93 10.41
N LEU A 194 6.72 -3.61 10.50
CA LEU A 194 7.09 -4.49 11.61
C LEU A 194 6.97 -3.85 13.00
N PRO A 195 7.60 -2.68 13.28
CA PRO A 195 7.52 -2.06 14.59
C PRO A 195 6.08 -1.70 14.98
N TYR A 196 5.27 -1.29 14.00
CA TYR A 196 3.87 -0.93 14.21
C TYR A 196 3.03 -2.14 14.64
N PHE A 197 3.11 -3.26 13.91
CA PHE A 197 2.40 -4.49 14.26
C PHE A 197 2.84 -5.06 15.60
N ILE A 198 4.15 -5.12 15.86
CA ILE A 198 4.69 -5.59 17.13
C ILE A 198 4.16 -4.74 18.29
N THR A 199 4.16 -3.42 18.13
CA THR A 199 3.68 -2.51 19.17
C THR A 199 2.21 -2.74 19.48
N ILE A 200 1.34 -2.85 18.45
CA ILE A 200 -0.09 -3.12 18.64
C ILE A 200 -0.31 -4.47 19.33
N LEU A 201 0.36 -5.52 18.88
CA LEU A 201 0.21 -6.85 19.44
C LEU A 201 0.68 -6.92 20.90
N LEU A 202 1.81 -6.26 21.21
CA LEU A 202 2.31 -6.16 22.59
C LEU A 202 1.35 -5.41 23.49
N PHE A 203 0.80 -4.30 23.03
CA PHE A 203 -0.15 -3.51 23.80
C PHE A 203 -1.44 -4.30 24.06
N ALA A 204 -1.99 -4.94 23.03
CA ALA A 204 -3.18 -5.78 23.15
C ALA A 204 -2.96 -6.97 24.10
N GLY A 205 -1.82 -7.65 23.98
CA GLY A 205 -1.44 -8.75 24.87
C GLY A 205 -1.24 -8.30 26.33
N ALA A 206 -0.52 -7.18 26.53
CA ALA A 206 -0.28 -6.61 27.85
C ALA A 206 -1.58 -6.17 28.53
N MET A 207 -2.49 -5.54 27.80
CA MET A 207 -3.82 -5.18 28.32
C MET A 207 -4.63 -6.42 28.72
N GLY A 208 -4.71 -7.43 27.86
CA GLY A 208 -5.42 -8.66 28.12
C GLY A 208 -4.90 -9.39 29.38
N LEU A 209 -3.58 -9.54 29.47
CA LEU A 209 -2.93 -10.13 30.65
C LEU A 209 -3.13 -9.30 31.91
N GLY A 210 -2.99 -7.97 31.82
CA GLY A 210 -3.16 -7.06 32.95
C GLY A 210 -4.58 -7.11 33.53
N VAL A 211 -5.58 -7.10 32.63
CA VAL A 211 -6.99 -7.25 33.03
C VAL A 211 -7.23 -8.58 33.68
N ASP A 212 -6.78 -9.70 33.12
CA ASP A 212 -6.98 -11.03 33.70
C ASP A 212 -6.26 -11.19 35.05
N MET A 213 -5.08 -10.63 35.22
CA MET A 213 -4.33 -10.68 36.49
C MET A 213 -5.04 -9.95 37.63
N ILE A 214 -5.89 -8.97 37.34
CA ILE A 214 -6.62 -8.17 38.33
C ILE A 214 -8.08 -8.64 38.42
N THR A 215 -8.79 -8.55 37.28
CA THR A 215 -10.22 -8.87 37.23
C THR A 215 -10.49 -10.35 37.37
N GLY A 216 -9.65 -11.21 36.80
CA GLY A 216 -9.79 -12.65 36.92
C GLY A 216 -9.66 -13.15 38.38
N GLU A 217 -8.81 -12.55 39.22
CA GLU A 217 -8.76 -12.86 40.65
C GLU A 217 -9.99 -12.35 41.41
N LYS A 218 -10.53 -11.21 41.02
CA LYS A 218 -11.74 -10.64 41.59
C LYS A 218 -12.96 -11.50 41.26
N GLU A 219 -13.12 -11.91 40.03
CA GLU A 219 -14.22 -12.78 39.58
C GLU A 219 -14.20 -14.18 40.22
N ARG A 220 -13.01 -14.76 40.41
CA ARG A 220 -12.82 -16.05 41.04
C ARG A 220 -12.88 -15.99 42.58
N GLY A 221 -13.06 -14.79 43.17
CA GLY A 221 -13.10 -14.59 44.61
C GLY A 221 -11.74 -14.81 45.32
N THR A 222 -10.66 -15.06 44.58
CA THR A 222 -9.34 -15.36 45.15
C THR A 222 -8.60 -14.12 45.62
N MET A 223 -9.05 -12.92 45.21
CA MET A 223 -8.46 -11.64 45.65
C MET A 223 -8.60 -11.42 47.16
N ALA A 224 -9.74 -11.79 47.76
CA ALA A 224 -9.95 -11.71 49.20
C ALA A 224 -8.96 -12.57 49.95
N SER A 225 -8.79 -13.84 49.51
CA SER A 225 -7.83 -14.77 50.12
C SER A 225 -6.39 -14.28 50.00
N LEU A 226 -6.03 -13.59 48.89
CA LEU A 226 -4.70 -13.02 48.69
C LEU A 226 -4.43 -11.85 49.65
N LEU A 227 -5.43 -11.00 49.91
CA LEU A 227 -5.33 -9.84 50.79
C LEU A 227 -5.23 -10.20 52.28
N VAL A 228 -5.66 -11.40 52.69
CA VAL A 228 -5.54 -11.92 54.06
C VAL A 228 -4.17 -12.56 54.33
N THR A 229 -3.37 -12.80 53.27
CA THR A 229 -2.02 -13.36 53.45
C THR A 229 -1.08 -12.36 54.13
N PRO A 230 -0.05 -12.82 54.88
CA PRO A 230 0.92 -11.95 55.55
C PRO A 230 1.91 -11.30 54.56
N VAL A 231 1.48 -11.03 53.34
CA VAL A 231 2.29 -10.39 52.27
C VAL A 231 1.92 -8.90 52.18
N LYS A 232 2.89 -8.04 52.14
CA LYS A 232 2.65 -6.59 51.95
C LYS A 232 1.94 -6.31 50.61
N ARG A 233 0.92 -5.47 50.62
CA ARG A 233 0.12 -5.11 49.41
C ARG A 233 1.00 -4.61 48.28
N SER A 234 2.05 -3.80 48.57
CA SER A 234 3.02 -3.38 47.59
C SER A 234 3.78 -4.54 46.90
N SER A 235 4.07 -5.61 47.69
CA SER A 235 4.71 -6.81 47.14
C SER A 235 3.80 -7.60 46.22
N ILE A 236 2.48 -7.56 46.46
CA ILE A 236 1.50 -8.19 45.57
C ILE A 236 1.47 -7.45 44.23
N VAL A 237 1.35 -6.12 44.29
CA VAL A 237 1.32 -5.28 43.06
C VAL A 237 2.62 -5.43 42.27
N LEU A 238 3.78 -5.25 42.90
CA LEU A 238 5.06 -5.40 42.27
C LEU A 238 5.29 -6.78 41.66
N GLY A 239 4.88 -7.84 42.37
CA GLY A 239 4.98 -9.22 41.88
C GLY A 239 4.16 -9.43 40.59
N LYS A 240 2.95 -8.83 40.50
CA LYS A 240 2.10 -8.86 39.29
C LYS A 240 2.71 -8.05 38.16
N VAL A 241 3.22 -6.84 38.44
CA VAL A 241 3.86 -5.99 37.43
C VAL A 241 5.09 -6.69 36.84
N PHE A 242 5.96 -7.28 37.66
CA PHE A 242 7.10 -8.02 37.16
C PHE A 242 6.70 -9.25 36.35
N ALA A 243 5.64 -9.95 36.75
CA ALA A 243 5.11 -11.08 35.96
C ALA A 243 4.56 -10.60 34.61
N LEU A 244 3.82 -9.49 34.59
CA LEU A 244 3.34 -8.87 33.35
C LEU A 244 4.49 -8.47 32.44
N MET A 245 5.52 -7.81 32.98
CA MET A 245 6.72 -7.43 32.21
C MET A 245 7.44 -8.65 31.62
N ALA A 246 7.60 -9.70 32.39
CA ALA A 246 8.24 -10.92 31.90
C ALA A 246 7.41 -11.63 30.82
N LEU A 247 6.09 -11.70 30.98
CA LEU A 247 5.20 -12.33 30.01
C LEU A 247 5.11 -11.54 28.71
N THR A 248 5.02 -10.21 28.79
CA THR A 248 5.04 -9.35 27.59
C THR A 248 6.40 -9.40 26.89
N GLY A 249 7.51 -9.52 27.64
CA GLY A 249 8.84 -9.75 27.07
C GLY A 249 8.93 -11.09 26.31
N ILE A 250 8.38 -12.18 26.87
CA ILE A 250 8.32 -13.47 26.18
C ILE A 250 7.43 -13.39 24.95
N SER A 251 6.26 -12.74 25.05
CA SER A 251 5.36 -12.51 23.91
C SER A 251 6.06 -11.75 22.77
N SER A 252 6.83 -10.70 23.11
CA SER A 252 7.61 -9.93 22.14
C SER A 252 8.57 -10.79 21.35
N VAL A 253 9.32 -11.65 22.03
CA VAL A 253 10.24 -12.58 21.36
C VAL A 253 9.51 -13.54 20.42
N ILE A 254 8.38 -14.08 20.86
CA ILE A 254 7.55 -14.99 20.05
C ILE A 254 7.00 -14.26 18.82
N TYR A 255 6.51 -13.04 18.98
CA TYR A 255 5.95 -12.24 17.87
C TYR A 255 7.01 -11.88 16.84
N VAL A 256 8.19 -11.45 17.29
CA VAL A 256 9.34 -11.18 16.40
C VAL A 256 9.76 -12.44 15.67
N ALA A 257 9.91 -13.56 16.36
CA ALA A 257 10.29 -14.83 15.75
C ALA A 257 9.26 -15.31 14.72
N ALA A 258 7.96 -15.20 15.02
CA ALA A 258 6.89 -15.54 14.09
C ALA A 258 6.90 -14.65 12.85
N MET A 259 7.17 -13.37 13.03
CA MET A 259 7.23 -12.39 11.95
C MET A 259 8.42 -12.65 11.03
N VAL A 260 9.59 -12.90 11.58
CA VAL A 260 10.77 -13.31 10.80
C VAL A 260 10.50 -14.61 10.02
N ALA A 261 9.84 -15.59 10.65
CA ALA A 261 9.47 -16.83 9.96
C ALA A 261 8.45 -16.62 8.81
N CYS A 262 7.62 -15.57 8.89
CA CYS A 262 6.66 -15.23 7.84
C CYS A 262 7.25 -14.34 6.74
N MET A 263 8.46 -13.78 6.93
CA MET A 263 9.12 -12.93 5.92
C MET A 263 9.16 -13.53 4.50
N PRO A 264 9.53 -14.79 4.29
CA PRO A 264 9.58 -15.35 2.93
C PRO A 264 8.19 -15.46 2.28
N ILE A 265 7.13 -15.63 3.08
CA ILE A 265 5.75 -15.64 2.57
C ILE A 265 5.34 -14.24 2.13
N MET A 266 5.66 -13.24 2.94
CA MET A 266 5.40 -11.83 2.63
C MET A 266 6.20 -11.35 1.42
N ALA A 267 7.48 -11.71 1.32
CA ALA A 267 8.32 -11.36 0.19
C ALA A 267 7.77 -11.91 -1.13
N LYS A 268 7.28 -13.17 -1.15
CA LYS A 268 6.62 -13.74 -2.34
C LYS A 268 5.33 -12.98 -2.71
N THR A 269 4.55 -12.56 -1.74
CA THR A 269 3.30 -11.82 -2.01
C THR A 269 3.59 -10.41 -2.51
N MET A 270 4.59 -9.74 -1.93
CA MET A 270 5.01 -8.39 -2.33
C MET A 270 5.86 -8.39 -3.62
N GLY A 271 6.70 -9.39 -3.82
CA GLY A 271 7.46 -9.56 -5.05
C GLY A 271 6.56 -9.78 -6.26
N ALA A 272 5.49 -10.57 -6.10
CA ALA A 272 4.47 -10.72 -7.14
C ALA A 272 3.75 -9.40 -7.47
N ILE A 273 3.56 -8.51 -6.48
CA ILE A 273 3.01 -7.17 -6.68
C ILE A 273 3.99 -6.28 -7.48
N SER A 274 5.27 -6.32 -7.13
CA SER A 274 6.33 -5.57 -7.83
C SER A 274 6.54 -6.03 -9.29
N GLU A 275 6.38 -7.32 -9.58
CA GLU A 275 6.43 -7.84 -10.95
C GLU A 275 5.20 -7.44 -11.78
N MET A 276 4.03 -7.33 -11.15
CA MET A 276 2.82 -6.85 -11.81
C MET A 276 2.91 -5.35 -12.12
N ASP A 277 3.36 -4.54 -11.17
CA ASP A 277 3.56 -3.09 -11.35
C ASP A 277 4.57 -2.79 -12.48
N SER A 278 5.57 -3.66 -12.65
CA SER A 278 6.52 -3.54 -13.75
C SER A 278 5.95 -3.95 -15.12
N ARG A 279 4.92 -4.80 -15.18
CA ARG A 279 4.27 -5.21 -16.44
C ARG A 279 3.21 -4.23 -16.90
N SER A 280 2.49 -3.59 -15.99
CA SER A 280 1.48 -2.58 -16.32
C SER A 280 2.08 -1.31 -16.95
N ALA A 281 3.35 -1.03 -16.67
CA ALA A 281 4.08 0.07 -17.31
C ALA A 281 4.40 -0.18 -18.82
N TRP A 282 4.02 -1.35 -19.41
CA TRP A 282 4.50 -1.83 -20.70
C TRP A 282 3.41 -2.23 -21.71
N MET A 283 2.13 -2.13 -21.35
CA MET A 283 1.00 -2.30 -22.27
C MET A 283 0.41 -0.95 -22.65
#